data_5119d0152c06ee6f6e8095fec02a6dd8
#
_entry.id   5119d0152c06ee6f6e8095fec02a6dd8
#
_cell.length_a   1.000
_cell.length_b   1.000
_cell.length_c   1.000
_cell.angle_alpha   90.00
_cell.angle_beta   90.00
_cell.angle_gamma   90.00
#
_symmetry.space_group_name_H-M   'P 1'
#
loop_
_entity.id
_entity.type
_entity.pdbx_description
1 polymer ?
#
loop_
_entity_poly.entity_id
_entity_poly.type
_entity_poly.pdbx_seq_one_letter_code
_entity_poly.pdbx_strand_id
1 'polypeptide(L)'
;MKTFLRRFENNRDLVILFGTWGIDEKAFSNLCTDNHDFILFYNYSADEPLILPEMKTYRRVTVIGWSLGVWAAEYYSRKMGIKPDLTIAINGTPVAADDKYGIPLKIFEATLDNISNYSMGKFYLRLFGTRSRFEKNRAHIPTRS
;
A
#
# COMPACT_ATOMS: atom_id res chain seq x y z
N MET A 1 7.41 3.16 -8.78
CA MET A 1 6.72 3.10 -7.46
C MET A 1 6.83 4.43 -6.76
N LYS A 2 5.77 4.91 -6.12
CA LYS A 2 5.82 6.18 -5.36
C LYS A 2 6.06 5.91 -3.88
N THR A 3 6.72 6.88 -3.24
CA THR A 3 7.05 6.82 -1.81
C THR A 3 6.55 8.07 -1.12
N PHE A 4 5.86 7.89 0.01
CA PHE A 4 5.54 8.95 0.93
C PHE A 4 6.23 8.66 2.27
N LEU A 5 6.96 9.64 2.79
CA LEU A 5 7.76 9.49 4.00
C LEU A 5 7.34 10.55 5.02
N ARG A 6 7.07 10.11 6.23
CA ARG A 6 6.87 10.96 7.40
C ARG A 6 7.89 10.57 8.46
N ARG A 7 8.80 11.49 8.77
CA ARG A 7 9.88 11.30 9.76
C ARG A 7 9.77 12.33 10.87
N PHE A 8 10.09 11.91 12.06
CA PHE A 8 10.19 12.76 13.22
C PHE A 8 11.55 12.59 13.88
N GLU A 9 12.05 13.66 14.50
CA GLU A 9 13.31 13.59 15.23
C GLU A 9 13.20 12.59 16.40
N ASN A 10 14.26 11.79 16.59
CA ASN A 10 14.39 10.82 17.68
C ASN A 10 13.51 9.57 17.62
N ASN A 11 12.74 9.34 16.56
CA ASN A 11 12.02 8.09 16.41
C ASN A 11 12.99 6.93 16.16
N ARG A 12 12.75 5.83 16.89
CA ARG A 12 13.53 4.59 16.76
C ARG A 12 12.72 3.43 16.19
N ASP A 13 11.47 3.63 15.94
CA ASP A 13 10.58 2.64 15.37
C ASP A 13 10.14 3.08 13.97
N LEU A 14 10.11 2.15 13.02
CA LEU A 14 9.74 2.39 11.64
C LEU A 14 8.55 1.49 11.26
N VAL A 15 7.54 2.09 10.65
CA VAL A 15 6.47 1.37 9.98
C VAL A 15 6.57 1.57 8.48
N ILE A 16 6.68 0.48 7.76
CA ILE A 16 6.66 0.44 6.29
C ILE A 16 5.31 -0.14 5.85
N LEU A 17 4.51 0.64 5.18
CA LEU A 17 3.23 0.20 4.61
C LEU A 17 3.35 0.05 3.10
N PHE A 18 3.09 -1.14 2.61
CA PHE A 18 2.83 -1.38 1.20
C PHE A 18 1.33 -1.29 0.95
N GLY A 19 0.92 -0.25 0.24
CA GLY A 19 -0.48 0.11 0.05
C GLY A 19 -1.20 -0.80 -0.94
N THR A 20 -2.52 -0.71 -0.91
CA THR A 20 -3.36 -1.37 -1.91
C THR A 20 -3.36 -0.62 -3.24
N TRP A 21 -3.97 -1.21 -4.23
CA TRP A 21 -4.19 -0.57 -5.50
C TRP A 21 -5.18 0.61 -5.39
N GLY A 22 -4.92 1.67 -6.15
CA GLY A 22 -5.82 2.83 -6.23
C GLY A 22 -5.81 3.75 -5.01
N ILE A 23 -4.75 3.74 -4.19
CA ILE A 23 -4.54 4.70 -3.10
C ILE A 23 -3.29 5.55 -3.33
N ASP A 24 -3.22 6.66 -2.61
CA ASP A 24 -2.04 7.49 -2.46
C ASP A 24 -1.88 7.95 -0.99
N GLU A 25 -0.96 8.86 -0.74
CA GLU A 25 -0.69 9.42 0.60
C GLU A 25 -1.90 10.12 1.23
N LYS A 26 -2.87 10.58 0.44
CA LYS A 26 -4.09 11.25 0.96
C LYS A 26 -4.92 10.33 1.82
N ALA A 27 -4.91 9.01 1.52
CA ALA A 27 -5.62 8.01 2.31
C ALA A 27 -5.11 7.92 3.76
N PHE A 28 -3.88 8.39 4.02
CA PHE A 28 -3.20 8.33 5.30
C PHE A 28 -2.93 9.72 5.91
N SER A 29 -3.54 10.78 5.37
CA SER A 29 -3.31 12.16 5.83
C SER A 29 -3.64 12.37 7.31
N ASN A 30 -4.62 11.64 7.83
CA ASN A 30 -5.07 11.71 9.22
C ASN A 30 -4.42 10.64 10.13
N LEU A 31 -3.48 9.85 9.62
CA LEU A 31 -2.81 8.85 10.42
C LEU A 31 -1.85 9.53 11.39
N CYS A 32 -2.06 9.31 12.69
CA CYS A 32 -1.12 9.73 13.73
C CYS A 32 0.10 8.80 13.74
N THR A 33 1.29 9.38 13.56
CA THR A 33 2.55 8.63 13.51
C THR A 33 3.62 9.23 14.43
N ASP A 34 3.20 9.93 15.50
CA ASP A 34 4.11 10.73 16.34
C ASP A 34 5.19 9.89 17.04
N ASN A 35 4.94 8.60 17.24
CA ASN A 35 5.84 7.69 17.95
C ASN A 35 6.69 6.80 17.03
N HIS A 36 6.56 6.94 15.71
CA HIS A 36 7.32 6.14 14.74
C HIS A 36 7.43 6.85 13.40
N ASP A 37 8.49 6.59 12.69
CA ASP A 37 8.62 6.98 11.30
C ASP A 37 7.70 6.11 10.45
N PHE A 38 7.15 6.69 9.39
CA PHE A 38 6.19 6.03 8.52
C PHE A 38 6.58 6.17 7.07
N ILE A 39 6.63 5.07 6.36
CA ILE A 39 6.85 5.01 4.91
C ILE A 39 5.67 4.31 4.27
N LEU A 40 5.06 4.96 3.29
CA LEU A 40 4.07 4.35 2.40
C LEU A 40 4.67 4.15 1.02
N PHE A 41 4.62 2.92 0.54
CA PHE A 41 4.89 2.56 -0.85
C PHE A 41 3.57 2.28 -1.57
N TYR A 42 3.38 2.90 -2.73
CA TYR A 42 2.16 2.76 -3.53
C TYR A 42 2.46 2.99 -5.02
N ASN A 43 1.49 2.74 -5.90
CA ASN A 43 1.63 2.85 -7.35
C ASN A 43 2.88 2.13 -7.86
N TYR A 44 2.91 0.81 -7.65
CA TYR A 44 4.06 -0.04 -7.92
C TYR A 44 4.47 0.01 -9.39
N SER A 45 5.76 0.21 -9.64
CA SER A 45 6.42 0.16 -10.95
C SER A 45 7.71 -0.64 -10.79
N ALA A 46 8.00 -1.48 -11.76
CA ALA A 46 9.22 -2.31 -11.75
C ALA A 46 10.50 -1.47 -11.89
N ASP A 47 10.40 -0.30 -12.51
CA ASP A 47 11.55 0.50 -12.96
C ASP A 47 12.03 1.53 -11.92
N GLU A 48 11.25 1.79 -10.88
CA GLU A 48 11.63 2.76 -9.85
C GLU A 48 12.25 2.07 -8.63
N PRO A 49 13.45 2.52 -8.21
CA PRO A 49 14.09 1.95 -7.02
C PRO A 49 13.30 2.27 -5.75
N LEU A 50 13.32 1.34 -4.82
CA LEU A 50 12.80 1.52 -3.47
C LEU A 50 13.78 2.38 -2.68
N ILE A 51 13.36 3.54 -2.21
CA ILE A 51 14.19 4.40 -1.36
C ILE A 51 13.84 4.09 0.09
N LEU A 52 14.79 3.49 0.80
CA LEU A 52 14.68 3.18 2.22
C LEU A 52 15.65 4.04 3.03
N PRO A 53 15.29 4.42 4.25
CA PRO A 53 16.25 4.99 5.19
C PRO A 53 17.27 3.93 5.62
N GLU A 54 18.29 4.36 6.33
CA GLU A 54 19.25 3.43 6.93
C GLU A 54 18.58 2.58 8.02
N MET A 55 18.19 1.35 7.66
CA MET A 55 17.37 0.46 8.49
C MET A 55 18.00 0.15 9.86
N LYS A 56 19.34 0.13 9.93
CA LYS A 56 20.09 -0.15 11.17
C LYS A 56 19.90 0.90 12.27
N THR A 57 19.40 2.08 11.93
CA THR A 57 19.15 3.14 12.90
C THR A 57 17.87 2.91 13.70
N TYR A 58 16.99 2.04 13.21
CA TYR A 58 15.72 1.73 13.87
C TYR A 58 15.86 0.53 14.80
N ARG A 59 15.28 0.67 16.00
CA ARG A 59 15.18 -0.40 17.00
C ARG A 59 14.18 -1.48 16.58
N ARG A 60 13.09 -1.05 15.94
CA ARG A 60 12.01 -1.93 15.47
C ARG A 60 11.56 -1.51 14.09
N VAL A 61 11.40 -2.49 13.22
CA VAL A 61 10.84 -2.32 11.87
C VAL A 61 9.60 -3.19 11.73
N THR A 62 8.46 -2.55 11.46
CA THR A 62 7.21 -3.23 11.15
C THR A 62 6.89 -3.07 9.67
N VAL A 63 6.64 -4.17 8.99
CA VAL A 63 6.15 -4.16 7.60
C VAL A 63 4.69 -4.53 7.57
N ILE A 64 3.88 -3.70 6.93
CA ILE A 64 2.45 -3.91 6.74
C ILE A 64 2.17 -4.01 5.24
N GLY A 65 1.51 -5.06 4.81
CA GLY A 65 0.97 -5.19 3.46
C GLY A 65 -0.55 -5.11 3.49
N TRP A 66 -1.15 -4.30 2.63
CA TRP A 66 -2.60 -4.20 2.50
C TRP A 66 -3.07 -4.58 1.10
N SER A 67 -3.91 -5.62 0.97
CA SER A 67 -4.43 -6.15 -0.29
C SER A 67 -3.28 -6.51 -1.26
N LEU A 68 -3.18 -5.93 -2.45
CA LEU A 68 -2.04 -6.10 -3.36
C LEU A 68 -0.70 -5.77 -2.68
N GLY A 69 -0.70 -4.89 -1.70
CA GLY A 69 0.48 -4.56 -0.89
C GLY A 69 1.04 -5.73 -0.09
N VAL A 70 0.28 -6.80 0.16
CA VAL A 70 0.81 -8.01 0.80
C VAL A 70 1.81 -8.71 -0.12
N TRP A 71 1.47 -8.86 -1.41
CA TRP A 71 2.41 -9.34 -2.40
C TRP A 71 3.63 -8.42 -2.53
N ALA A 72 3.40 -7.10 -2.60
CA ALA A 72 4.48 -6.13 -2.72
C ALA A 72 5.40 -6.16 -1.50
N ALA A 73 4.86 -6.26 -0.28
CA ALA A 73 5.63 -6.36 0.96
C ALA A 73 6.55 -7.59 0.94
N GLU A 74 6.04 -8.74 0.55
CA GLU A 74 6.82 -9.98 0.43
C GLU A 74 7.91 -9.85 -0.65
N TYR A 75 7.54 -9.44 -1.86
CA TYR A 75 8.44 -9.31 -3.00
C TYR A 75 9.59 -8.33 -2.71
N TYR A 76 9.25 -7.11 -2.27
CA TYR A 76 10.26 -6.08 -2.05
C TYR A 76 11.08 -6.33 -0.78
N SER A 77 10.50 -6.88 0.28
CA SER A 77 11.27 -7.25 1.47
C SER A 77 12.35 -8.27 1.14
N ARG A 78 12.03 -9.29 0.36
CA ARG A 78 13.03 -10.26 -0.12
C ARG A 78 14.08 -9.62 -1.03
N LYS A 79 13.64 -8.85 -2.03
CA LYS A 79 14.52 -8.21 -3.00
C LYS A 79 15.52 -7.24 -2.35
N MET A 80 15.09 -6.51 -1.33
CA MET A 80 15.88 -5.49 -0.65
C MET A 80 16.57 -5.99 0.63
N GLY A 81 16.35 -7.23 1.01
CA GLY A 81 16.90 -7.79 2.25
C GLY A 81 16.34 -7.14 3.51
N ILE A 82 15.09 -6.63 3.47
CA ILE A 82 14.42 -6.08 4.64
C ILE A 82 14.11 -7.23 5.60
N LYS A 83 14.56 -7.10 6.84
CA LYS A 83 14.29 -8.06 7.93
C LYS A 83 13.42 -7.37 8.97
N PRO A 84 12.08 -7.43 8.84
CA PRO A 84 11.19 -6.81 9.81
C PRO A 84 11.14 -7.61 11.12
N ASP A 85 10.93 -6.90 12.23
CA ASP A 85 10.62 -7.51 13.54
C ASP A 85 9.18 -8.01 13.59
N LEU A 86 8.29 -7.37 12.82
CA LEU A 86 6.89 -7.74 12.70
C LEU A 86 6.41 -7.54 11.26
N THR A 87 5.67 -8.52 10.74
CA THR A 87 4.98 -8.42 9.46
C THR A 87 3.47 -8.60 9.66
N ILE A 88 2.68 -7.70 9.09
CA ILE A 88 1.22 -7.72 9.15
C ILE A 88 0.66 -7.77 7.73
N ALA A 89 -0.17 -8.76 7.45
CA ALA A 89 -0.92 -8.87 6.20
C ALA A 89 -2.39 -8.53 6.42
N ILE A 90 -2.92 -7.58 5.64
CA ILE A 90 -4.31 -7.13 5.72
C ILE A 90 -5.00 -7.41 4.38
N ASN A 91 -6.02 -8.26 4.39
CA ASN A 91 -6.87 -8.56 3.23
C ASN A 91 -6.11 -8.86 1.94
N GLY A 92 -5.05 -9.64 2.01
CA GLY A 92 -4.25 -9.99 0.85
C GLY A 92 -3.44 -11.27 1.05
N THR A 93 -2.80 -11.69 -0.01
CA THR A 93 -1.90 -12.86 -0.03
C THR A 93 -0.56 -12.48 -0.65
N PRO A 94 0.51 -13.26 -0.42
CA PRO A 94 1.81 -13.05 -1.06
C PRO A 94 1.81 -13.30 -2.58
N VAL A 95 0.70 -13.79 -3.14
CA VAL A 95 0.55 -14.08 -4.57
C VAL A 95 -0.47 -13.11 -5.16
N ALA A 96 -0.02 -12.22 -6.06
CA ALA A 96 -0.86 -11.14 -6.58
C ALA A 96 -2.00 -11.67 -7.47
N ALA A 97 -1.68 -12.53 -8.42
CA ALA A 97 -2.64 -13.08 -9.39
C ALA A 97 -2.43 -14.59 -9.50
N ASP A 98 -3.45 -15.36 -9.13
CA ASP A 98 -3.45 -16.82 -9.13
C ASP A 98 -4.87 -17.33 -8.85
N ASP A 99 -5.32 -18.35 -9.56
CA ASP A 99 -6.70 -18.84 -9.44
C ASP A 99 -7.00 -19.53 -8.09
N LYS A 100 -5.98 -19.90 -7.32
CA LYS A 100 -6.13 -20.60 -6.04
C LYS A 100 -5.70 -19.74 -4.84
N TYR A 101 -4.62 -18.97 -4.97
CA TYR A 101 -3.96 -18.30 -3.85
C TYR A 101 -3.93 -16.78 -3.98
N GLY A 102 -4.40 -16.23 -5.10
CA GLY A 102 -4.38 -14.81 -5.40
C GLY A 102 -5.71 -14.29 -5.93
N ILE A 103 -5.65 -13.17 -6.64
CA ILE A 103 -6.78 -12.70 -7.43
C ILE A 103 -6.89 -13.60 -8.66
N PRO A 104 -8.07 -14.20 -8.97
CA PRO A 104 -8.24 -15.02 -10.15
C PRO A 104 -7.75 -14.32 -11.43
N LEU A 105 -6.96 -15.00 -12.25
CA LEU A 105 -6.28 -14.42 -13.41
C LEU A 105 -7.23 -13.65 -14.33
N LYS A 106 -8.38 -14.22 -14.64
CA LYS A 106 -9.41 -13.55 -15.46
C LYS A 106 -9.90 -12.22 -14.86
N ILE A 107 -10.03 -12.15 -13.53
CA ILE A 107 -10.47 -10.94 -12.85
C ILE A 107 -9.33 -9.91 -12.83
N PHE A 108 -8.10 -10.35 -12.63
CA PHE A 108 -6.93 -9.50 -12.64
C PHE A 108 -6.71 -8.86 -14.02
N GLU A 109 -6.72 -9.64 -15.09
CA GLU A 109 -6.59 -9.19 -16.48
C GLU A 109 -7.75 -8.26 -16.87
N ALA A 110 -9.00 -8.66 -16.63
CA ALA A 110 -10.17 -7.83 -16.94
C ALA A 110 -10.15 -6.49 -16.16
N THR A 111 -9.54 -6.46 -14.99
CA THR A 111 -9.35 -5.21 -14.23
C THR A 111 -8.32 -4.33 -14.89
N LEU A 112 -7.19 -4.87 -15.33
CA LEU A 112 -6.14 -4.13 -16.04
C LEU A 112 -6.65 -3.53 -17.36
N ASP A 113 -7.35 -4.34 -18.16
CA ASP A 113 -7.86 -3.95 -19.47
C ASP A 113 -8.94 -2.85 -19.40
N ASN A 114 -9.66 -2.79 -18.29
CA ASN A 114 -10.81 -1.89 -18.13
C ASN A 114 -10.57 -0.74 -17.14
N ILE A 115 -9.30 -0.39 -16.88
CA ILE A 115 -9.00 0.75 -16.01
C ILE A 115 -9.48 2.06 -16.67
N SER A 116 -10.46 2.69 -16.04
CA SER A 116 -11.02 3.98 -16.44
C SER A 116 -11.48 4.75 -15.20
N ASN A 117 -11.75 6.04 -15.32
CA ASN A 117 -12.31 6.83 -14.22
C ASN A 117 -13.65 6.27 -13.74
N TYR A 118 -14.44 5.70 -14.67
CA TYR A 118 -15.72 5.07 -14.35
C TYR A 118 -15.54 3.77 -13.55
N SER A 119 -14.67 2.86 -13.99
CA SER A 119 -14.42 1.60 -13.29
C SER A 119 -13.78 1.83 -11.93
N MET A 120 -12.89 2.81 -11.82
CA MET A 120 -12.28 3.21 -10.54
C MET A 120 -13.32 3.82 -9.58
N GLY A 121 -14.25 4.62 -10.08
CA GLY A 121 -15.38 5.11 -9.28
C GLY A 121 -16.22 3.98 -8.68
N LYS A 122 -16.53 2.95 -9.47
CA LYS A 122 -17.20 1.74 -8.98
C LYS A 122 -16.38 0.94 -7.99
N PHE A 123 -15.07 0.87 -8.19
CA PHE A 123 -14.15 0.22 -7.25
C PHE A 123 -14.17 0.91 -5.89
N TYR A 124 -14.03 2.24 -5.85
CA TYR A 124 -14.07 3.00 -4.60
C TYR A 124 -15.44 2.91 -3.92
N LEU A 125 -16.53 2.95 -4.67
CA LEU A 125 -17.86 2.80 -4.10
C LEU A 125 -18.01 1.44 -3.38
N ARG A 126 -17.49 0.36 -3.98
CA ARG A 126 -17.46 -0.97 -3.35
C ARG A 126 -16.54 -1.02 -2.13
N LEU A 127 -15.38 -0.36 -2.20
CA LEU A 127 -14.42 -0.29 -1.10
C LEU A 127 -15.02 0.36 0.15
N PHE A 128 -15.79 1.44 -0.03
CA PHE A 128 -16.47 2.13 1.08
C PHE A 128 -17.80 1.49 1.47
N GLY A 129 -18.32 0.56 0.69
CA GLY A 129 -19.55 -0.18 0.94
C GLY A 129 -20.84 0.61 0.77
N THR A 130 -20.86 1.92 1.02
CA THR A 130 -22.01 2.78 0.82
C THR A 130 -21.62 4.10 0.15
N ARG A 131 -22.56 4.69 -0.61
CA ARG A 131 -22.35 5.98 -1.27
C ARG A 131 -22.06 7.10 -0.26
N SER A 132 -22.73 7.10 0.87
CA SER A 132 -22.53 8.10 1.92
C SER A 132 -21.08 8.07 2.47
N ARG A 133 -20.55 6.87 2.75
CA ARG A 133 -19.14 6.72 3.17
C ARG A 133 -18.16 7.13 2.08
N PHE A 134 -18.45 6.78 0.84
CA PHE A 134 -17.64 7.19 -0.31
C PHE A 134 -17.57 8.71 -0.41
N GLU A 135 -18.71 9.43 -0.41
CA GLU A 135 -18.74 10.89 -0.52
C GLU A 135 -18.03 11.57 0.66
N LYS A 136 -18.22 11.07 1.89
CA LYS A 136 -17.52 11.58 3.08
C LYS A 136 -15.99 11.47 2.98
N ASN A 137 -15.48 10.45 2.31
CA ASN A 137 -14.04 10.18 2.21
C ASN A 137 -13.46 10.54 0.83
N ARG A 138 -14.23 11.21 -0.04
CA ARG A 138 -13.81 11.51 -1.41
C ARG A 138 -12.51 12.32 -1.50
N ALA A 139 -12.25 13.20 -0.53
CA ALA A 139 -11.02 13.98 -0.46
C ALA A 139 -9.75 13.13 -0.24
N HIS A 140 -9.91 11.90 0.29
CA HIS A 140 -8.82 10.95 0.55
C HIS A 140 -8.59 9.95 -0.60
N ILE A 141 -9.32 10.12 -1.71
CA ILE A 141 -9.21 9.26 -2.89
C ILE A 141 -8.35 9.97 -3.92
N PRO A 142 -7.41 9.26 -4.59
CA PRO A 142 -6.60 9.83 -5.65
C PRO A 142 -7.47 10.40 -6.77
N THR A 143 -7.21 11.64 -7.14
CA THR A 143 -7.73 12.22 -8.39
C THR A 143 -6.74 11.88 -9.50
N ARG A 144 -7.15 11.06 -10.45
CA ARG A 144 -6.36 10.88 -11.68
C ARG A 144 -6.55 12.10 -12.56
N SER A 145 -5.48 12.81 -12.81
CA SER A 145 -5.35 13.76 -13.91
C SER A 145 -5.17 13.00 -15.22
#